data_bf5ce957d41d6ebf1071fa636dd1ebe3
#
_entry.id   bf5ce957d41d6ebf1071fa636dd1ebe3
#
_cell.length_a   1.000
_cell.length_b   1.000
_cell.length_c   1.000
_cell.angle_alpha   90.00
_cell.angle_beta   90.00
_cell.angle_gamma   90.00
#
_symmetry.space_group_name_H-M   'P 1'
#
loop_
_entity.id
_entity.type
_entity.pdbx_description
1 polymer ?
#
loop_
_entity_poly.entity_id
_entity_poly.type
_entity_poly.pdbx_seq_one_letter_code
_entity_poly.pdbx_strand_id
1 'polypeptide(L)'
;DPERLVSSARKVFGQHFDAMWGEVVPVPDANIRTLKGGESDGPWRVQYTPGHAKHHVCYFHEPSRTAFTGDVTGVRINGGPAFPPTPPPDIDPPLWHESLEIVRAWQPERIAFQHFGQATDVEHQIESMHESLDLFAARARETDAGGLAAWIREWLSGQVDDETLDTYWRAGPFEGMWSGLDRYWQKQEES
;
A
#
# COMPACT_ATOMS: atom_id res chain seq x y z
N ASP A 1 -14.29 3.68 13.35
CA ASP A 1 -15.57 2.92 13.45
C ASP A 1 -15.35 1.50 12.89
N PRO A 2 -15.00 0.51 13.76
CA PRO A 2 -14.70 -0.85 13.33
C PRO A 2 -15.89 -1.55 12.66
N GLU A 3 -17.11 -1.31 13.11
CA GLU A 3 -18.31 -1.93 12.55
C GLU A 3 -18.55 -1.50 11.11
N ARG A 4 -18.30 -0.21 10.82
CA ARG A 4 -18.40 0.32 9.46
C ARG A 4 -17.35 -0.30 8.54
N LEU A 5 -16.12 -0.48 9.02
CA LEU A 5 -15.04 -1.13 8.27
C LEU A 5 -15.38 -2.58 7.96
N VAL A 6 -15.79 -3.35 8.97
CA VAL A 6 -16.17 -4.76 8.81
C VAL A 6 -17.37 -4.89 7.85
N SER A 7 -18.39 -4.03 7.99
CA SER A 7 -19.55 -4.02 7.09
C SER A 7 -19.15 -3.71 5.64
N SER A 8 -18.22 -2.78 5.43
CA SER A 8 -17.70 -2.44 4.10
C SER A 8 -16.91 -3.60 3.50
N ALA A 9 -16.02 -4.20 4.28
CA ALA A 9 -15.23 -5.34 3.84
C ALA A 9 -16.12 -6.56 3.49
N ARG A 10 -17.15 -6.85 4.30
CA ARG A 10 -18.13 -7.91 3.98
C ARG A 10 -18.86 -7.66 2.67
N LYS A 11 -19.15 -6.40 2.31
CA LYS A 11 -19.77 -6.09 1.00
C LYS A 11 -18.82 -6.34 -0.16
N VAL A 12 -17.53 -6.02 0.00
CA VAL A 12 -16.52 -6.21 -1.04
C VAL A 12 -16.20 -7.70 -1.25
N PHE A 13 -15.97 -8.44 -0.15
CA PHE A 13 -15.49 -9.82 -0.22
C PHE A 13 -16.60 -10.87 -0.18
N GLY A 14 -17.84 -10.47 0.14
CA GLY A 14 -19.02 -11.36 0.12
C GLY A 14 -18.81 -12.64 0.90
N GLN A 15 -19.11 -13.78 0.27
CA GLN A 15 -18.96 -15.10 0.87
C GLN A 15 -17.53 -15.51 1.22
N HIS A 16 -16.52 -14.81 0.68
CA HIS A 16 -15.10 -15.09 0.97
C HIS A 16 -14.61 -14.40 2.25
N PHE A 17 -15.38 -13.46 2.80
CA PHE A 17 -14.96 -12.67 3.96
C PHE A 17 -14.54 -13.56 5.14
N ASP A 18 -15.40 -14.50 5.55
CA ASP A 18 -15.13 -15.33 6.73
C ASP A 18 -13.98 -16.32 6.49
N ALA A 19 -13.76 -16.76 5.24
CA ALA A 19 -12.61 -17.60 4.88
C ALA A 19 -11.29 -16.84 4.92
N MET A 20 -11.30 -15.54 4.62
CA MET A 20 -10.09 -14.69 4.59
C MET A 20 -9.71 -14.14 5.96
N TRP A 21 -10.67 -13.72 6.77
CA TRP A 21 -10.41 -13.03 8.06
C TRP A 21 -10.89 -13.81 9.29
N GLY A 22 -11.70 -14.84 9.13
CA GLY A 22 -12.26 -15.57 10.25
C GLY A 22 -13.19 -14.72 11.11
N GLU A 23 -13.21 -15.00 12.42
CA GLU A 23 -13.98 -14.23 13.39
C GLU A 23 -13.29 -12.92 13.71
N VAL A 24 -13.98 -11.79 13.51
CA VAL A 24 -13.51 -10.46 13.90
C VAL A 24 -13.86 -10.21 15.36
N VAL A 25 -12.85 -10.22 16.23
CA VAL A 25 -13.01 -9.99 17.66
C VAL A 25 -12.65 -8.54 18.01
N PRO A 26 -13.52 -7.78 18.69
CA PRO A 26 -13.21 -6.40 19.08
C PRO A 26 -12.10 -6.33 20.13
N VAL A 27 -11.21 -5.36 19.98
CA VAL A 27 -10.22 -5.03 21.02
C VAL A 27 -10.93 -4.29 22.14
N PRO A 28 -10.77 -4.68 23.43
CA PRO A 28 -11.34 -3.95 24.55
C PRO A 28 -10.88 -2.49 24.58
N ASP A 29 -11.77 -1.55 24.86
CA ASP A 29 -11.48 -0.10 24.85
C ASP A 29 -10.28 0.28 25.74
N ALA A 30 -10.12 -0.40 26.88
CA ALA A 30 -8.97 -0.19 27.78
C ALA A 30 -7.61 -0.51 27.14
N ASN A 31 -7.58 -1.28 26.06
CA ASN A 31 -6.38 -1.66 25.32
C ASN A 31 -6.18 -0.81 24.06
N ILE A 32 -7.07 0.15 23.78
CA ILE A 32 -7.00 1.01 22.61
C ILE A 32 -6.35 2.35 23.00
N ARG A 33 -5.29 2.71 22.27
CA ARG A 33 -4.70 4.04 22.30
C ARG A 33 -4.77 4.67 20.92
N THR A 34 -5.51 5.76 20.80
CA THR A 34 -5.67 6.46 19.53
C THR A 34 -4.51 7.42 19.33
N LEU A 35 -3.88 7.33 18.16
CA LEU A 35 -2.84 8.26 17.67
C LEU A 35 -3.39 9.00 16.43
N LYS A 36 -2.88 10.23 16.21
CA LYS A 36 -3.32 11.09 15.08
C LYS A 36 -2.28 11.22 13.99
N GLY A 37 -1.04 10.78 14.26
CA GLY A 37 0.13 11.06 13.46
C GLY A 37 0.84 12.35 13.91
N GLY A 38 2.18 12.32 13.92
CA GLY A 38 3.03 13.38 14.46
C GLY A 38 3.44 13.17 15.92
N GLU A 39 2.95 12.11 16.58
CA GLU A 39 3.30 11.81 17.97
C GLU A 39 4.49 10.85 18.07
N SER A 40 5.11 10.89 19.27
CA SER A 40 6.02 9.83 19.72
C SER A 40 5.37 9.04 20.84
N ASP A 41 5.49 7.72 20.81
CA ASP A 41 5.01 6.80 21.83
C ASP A 41 6.13 5.84 22.25
N GLY A 42 6.82 6.19 23.34
CA GLY A 42 8.01 5.47 23.77
C GLY A 42 9.09 5.48 22.67
N PRO A 43 9.54 4.30 22.19
CA PRO A 43 10.55 4.22 21.13
C PRO A 43 10.01 4.47 19.71
N TRP A 44 8.73 4.79 19.56
CA TRP A 44 8.07 4.92 18.27
C TRP A 44 7.80 6.36 17.91
N ARG A 45 8.14 6.76 16.69
CA ARG A 45 7.53 7.89 15.99
C ARG A 45 6.36 7.38 15.16
N VAL A 46 5.27 8.12 15.15
CA VAL A 46 4.09 7.82 14.35
C VAL A 46 3.82 8.99 13.44
N GLN A 47 3.61 8.73 12.16
CA GLN A 47 3.31 9.79 11.21
C GLN A 47 2.14 9.41 10.32
N TYR A 48 1.28 10.38 10.06
CA TYR A 48 0.21 10.27 9.10
C TYR A 48 0.80 10.27 7.69
N THR A 49 0.48 9.24 6.90
CA THR A 49 1.07 8.97 5.59
C THR A 49 -0.03 8.56 4.60
N PRO A 50 -0.89 9.51 4.20
CA PRO A 50 -1.98 9.25 3.25
C PRO A 50 -1.45 8.98 1.84
N GLY A 51 -2.34 8.51 0.96
CA GLY A 51 -2.05 8.27 -0.46
C GLY A 51 -2.48 6.89 -0.91
N HIS A 52 -2.08 5.84 -0.19
CA HIS A 52 -2.69 4.52 -0.34
C HIS A 52 -4.10 4.48 0.26
N ALA A 53 -4.25 5.02 1.45
CA ALA A 53 -5.53 5.16 2.14
C ALA A 53 -5.53 6.43 2.99
N LYS A 54 -6.71 7.06 3.15
CA LYS A 54 -6.86 8.30 3.93
C LYS A 54 -6.47 8.18 5.40
N HIS A 55 -6.55 6.98 5.97
CA HIS A 55 -6.27 6.74 7.38
C HIS A 55 -4.89 6.13 7.62
N HIS A 56 -4.07 6.03 6.58
CA HIS A 56 -2.78 5.35 6.65
C HIS A 56 -1.80 6.08 7.57
N VAL A 57 -1.04 5.32 8.37
CA VAL A 57 0.05 5.78 9.23
C VAL A 57 1.25 4.86 9.09
N CYS A 58 2.43 5.43 9.21
CA CYS A 58 3.68 4.70 9.35
C CYS A 58 4.24 4.84 10.76
N TYR A 59 5.01 3.85 11.19
CA TYR A 59 5.70 3.82 12.47
C TYR A 59 7.20 3.71 12.24
N PHE A 60 7.98 4.48 12.98
CA PHE A 60 9.43 4.36 13.00
C PHE A 60 9.91 3.96 14.39
N HIS A 61 10.60 2.83 14.49
CA HIS A 61 11.19 2.36 15.73
C HIS A 61 12.62 2.89 15.85
N GLU A 62 12.81 3.89 16.70
CA GLU A 62 14.07 4.60 16.87
C GLU A 62 15.27 3.69 17.18
N PRO A 63 15.18 2.75 18.17
CA PRO A 63 16.35 1.94 18.53
C PRO A 63 16.83 1.00 17.43
N SER A 64 15.92 0.44 16.61
CA SER A 64 16.28 -0.47 15.52
C SER A 64 16.37 0.23 14.17
N ARG A 65 16.10 1.54 14.11
CA ARG A 65 16.03 2.34 12.89
C ARG A 65 15.20 1.67 11.78
N THR A 66 14.10 1.03 12.19
CA THR A 66 13.19 0.33 11.28
C THR A 66 11.92 1.15 11.07
N ALA A 67 11.60 1.45 9.81
CA ALA A 67 10.32 2.01 9.41
C ALA A 67 9.33 0.89 9.09
N PHE A 68 8.20 0.88 9.79
CA PHE A 68 7.05 0.01 9.52
C PHE A 68 6.07 0.81 8.67
N THR A 69 6.04 0.54 7.38
CA THR A 69 5.50 1.46 6.39
C THR A 69 4.11 1.07 5.87
N GLY A 70 3.54 -0.04 6.38
CA GLY A 70 2.29 -0.52 5.81
C GLY A 70 2.43 -0.70 4.29
N ASP A 71 1.47 -0.17 3.55
CA ASP A 71 1.45 -0.26 2.08
C ASP A 71 2.12 0.94 1.37
N VAL A 72 2.55 1.97 2.11
CA VAL A 72 3.11 3.20 1.51
C VAL A 72 4.36 2.95 0.69
N THR A 73 5.24 2.05 1.12
CA THR A 73 6.43 1.69 0.34
C THR A 73 6.20 0.52 -0.62
N GLY A 74 4.95 0.16 -0.85
CA GLY A 74 4.56 -0.87 -1.81
C GLY A 74 4.79 -2.29 -1.33
N VAL A 75 4.53 -3.21 -2.24
CA VAL A 75 4.80 -4.65 -2.09
C VAL A 75 6.06 -4.99 -2.89
N ARG A 76 6.97 -5.77 -2.31
CA ARG A 76 8.17 -6.27 -2.99
C ARG A 76 8.34 -7.75 -2.73
N ILE A 77 8.38 -8.55 -3.79
CA ILE A 77 8.44 -10.01 -3.73
C ILE A 77 9.74 -10.48 -4.40
N ASN A 78 10.53 -11.30 -3.68
CA ASN A 78 11.77 -11.91 -4.18
C ASN A 78 12.76 -10.93 -4.84
N GLY A 79 12.84 -9.70 -4.32
CA GLY A 79 13.75 -8.68 -4.89
C GLY A 79 13.27 -8.05 -6.20
N GLY A 80 12.04 -8.29 -6.61
CA GLY A 80 11.41 -7.63 -7.75
C GLY A 80 11.19 -6.13 -7.51
N PRO A 81 10.52 -5.43 -8.45
CA PRO A 81 10.25 -4.00 -8.31
C PRO A 81 9.26 -3.70 -7.18
N ALA A 82 9.28 -2.49 -6.67
CA ALA A 82 8.24 -2.01 -5.77
C ALA A 82 6.91 -1.92 -6.52
N PHE A 83 5.90 -2.62 -6.03
CA PHE A 83 4.58 -2.71 -6.63
C PHE A 83 3.58 -1.88 -5.81
N PRO A 84 2.94 -0.83 -6.37
CA PRO A 84 1.97 -0.02 -5.67
C PRO A 84 0.61 -0.74 -5.58
N PRO A 85 0.14 -1.16 -4.40
CA PRO A 85 -1.21 -1.67 -4.26
C PRO A 85 -2.21 -0.51 -4.33
N THR A 86 -3.04 -0.47 -5.39
CA THR A 86 -3.94 0.65 -5.67
C THR A 86 -5.43 0.29 -5.64
N PRO A 87 -5.94 -0.42 -4.59
CA PRO A 87 -7.36 -0.68 -4.46
C PRO A 87 -8.13 0.61 -4.10
N PRO A 88 -9.41 0.74 -4.51
CA PRO A 88 -10.23 1.87 -4.08
C PRO A 88 -10.47 1.82 -2.55
N PRO A 89 -10.92 2.91 -1.88
CA PRO A 89 -11.49 4.11 -2.52
C PRO A 89 -10.61 5.36 -2.49
N ASP A 90 -9.45 5.34 -1.84
CA ASP A 90 -8.78 6.56 -1.37
C ASP A 90 -7.40 6.82 -1.99
N ILE A 91 -7.10 6.17 -3.12
CA ILE A 91 -5.82 6.34 -3.82
C ILE A 91 -5.63 7.80 -4.23
N ASP A 92 -4.45 8.36 -3.88
CA ASP A 92 -4.03 9.72 -4.20
C ASP A 92 -2.51 9.74 -4.45
N PRO A 93 -2.04 9.64 -5.70
CA PRO A 93 -0.62 9.56 -6.02
C PRO A 93 0.19 10.76 -5.50
N PRO A 94 -0.22 12.02 -5.65
CA PRO A 94 0.50 13.16 -5.06
C PRO A 94 0.73 13.05 -3.55
N LEU A 95 -0.31 12.74 -2.77
CA LEU A 95 -0.18 12.55 -1.33
C LEU A 95 0.67 11.31 -1.00
N TRP A 96 0.66 10.30 -1.86
CA TRP A 96 1.48 9.12 -1.67
C TRP A 96 2.97 9.43 -1.84
N HIS A 97 3.32 10.24 -2.84
CA HIS A 97 4.69 10.74 -3.02
C HIS A 97 5.17 11.53 -1.79
N GLU A 98 4.34 12.41 -1.24
CA GLU A 98 4.66 13.13 0.00
C GLU A 98 4.89 12.17 1.18
N SER A 99 4.09 11.12 1.28
CA SER A 99 4.22 10.11 2.33
C SER A 99 5.50 9.28 2.20
N LEU A 100 5.97 8.99 0.99
CA LEU A 100 7.28 8.35 0.76
C LEU A 100 8.42 9.24 1.25
N GLU A 101 8.34 10.55 1.02
CA GLU A 101 9.35 11.50 1.50
C GLU A 101 9.36 11.63 3.04
N ILE A 102 8.21 11.48 3.71
CA ILE A 102 8.15 11.38 5.18
C ILE A 102 8.96 10.17 5.66
N VAL A 103 8.79 9.01 5.03
CA VAL A 103 9.55 7.79 5.38
C VAL A 103 11.04 8.01 5.11
N ARG A 104 11.40 8.59 3.96
CA ARG A 104 12.80 8.92 3.59
C ARG A 104 13.46 9.83 4.63
N ALA A 105 12.73 10.85 5.10
CA ALA A 105 13.24 11.81 6.09
C ALA A 105 13.58 11.20 7.46
N TRP A 106 13.04 10.03 7.80
CA TRP A 106 13.44 9.28 9.00
C TRP A 106 14.81 8.64 8.87
N GLN A 107 15.34 8.53 7.65
CA GLN A 107 16.61 7.86 7.34
C GLN A 107 16.66 6.44 7.95
N PRO A 108 15.67 5.59 7.69
CA PRO A 108 15.66 4.25 8.26
C PRO A 108 16.79 3.39 7.68
N GLU A 109 17.30 2.47 8.48
CA GLU A 109 18.24 1.44 8.01
C GLU A 109 17.51 0.25 7.39
N ARG A 110 16.18 0.16 7.65
CA ARG A 110 15.32 -0.93 7.20
C ARG A 110 13.89 -0.46 7.04
N ILE A 111 13.24 -0.97 6.00
CA ILE A 111 11.78 -0.90 5.81
C ILE A 111 11.20 -2.27 6.10
N ALA A 112 10.21 -2.33 6.98
CA ALA A 112 9.34 -3.50 7.18
C ALA A 112 8.02 -3.24 6.45
N PHE A 113 7.75 -4.05 5.43
CA PHE A 113 6.54 -3.97 4.63
C PHE A 113 5.33 -4.53 5.39
N GLN A 114 4.13 -4.17 4.93
CA GLN A 114 2.91 -4.85 5.37
C GLN A 114 2.91 -6.32 4.94
N HIS A 115 3.46 -6.60 3.76
CA HIS A 115 3.45 -7.92 3.12
C HIS A 115 4.85 -8.30 2.63
N PHE A 116 5.18 -9.60 2.71
CA PHE A 116 6.37 -10.23 2.09
C PHE A 116 7.75 -9.80 2.64
N GLY A 117 7.83 -9.21 3.83
CA GLY A 117 9.09 -9.08 4.55
C GLY A 117 9.64 -7.66 4.69
N GLN A 118 10.92 -7.47 4.37
CA GLN A 118 11.65 -6.24 4.63
C GLN A 118 12.70 -5.95 3.56
N ALA A 119 13.13 -4.69 3.47
CA ALA A 119 14.24 -4.24 2.64
C ALA A 119 15.25 -3.43 3.45
N THR A 120 16.53 -3.55 3.09
CA THR A 120 17.65 -2.74 3.63
C THR A 120 18.21 -1.77 2.60
N ASP A 121 17.86 -1.92 1.33
CA ASP A 121 18.12 -1.00 0.24
C ASP A 121 17.03 0.07 0.17
N VAL A 122 16.90 0.82 1.27
CA VAL A 122 15.80 1.75 1.55
C VAL A 122 15.60 2.79 0.45
N GLU A 123 16.69 3.43 0.00
CA GLU A 123 16.62 4.47 -1.03
C GLU A 123 16.12 3.90 -2.35
N HIS A 124 16.65 2.73 -2.75
CA HIS A 124 16.18 2.04 -3.94
C HIS A 124 14.70 1.67 -3.85
N GLN A 125 14.23 1.22 -2.67
CA GLN A 125 12.82 0.88 -2.48
C GLN A 125 11.92 2.11 -2.64
N ILE A 126 12.31 3.25 -2.08
CA ILE A 126 11.53 4.48 -2.17
C ILE A 126 11.52 5.02 -3.61
N GLU A 127 12.67 5.07 -4.28
CA GLU A 127 12.75 5.49 -5.69
C GLU A 127 11.93 4.57 -6.61
N SER A 128 12.10 3.25 -6.46
CA SER A 128 11.32 2.28 -7.24
C SER A 128 9.81 2.42 -7.00
N MET A 129 9.41 2.80 -5.79
CA MET A 129 7.99 3.04 -5.51
C MET A 129 7.47 4.32 -6.16
N HIS A 130 8.27 5.41 -6.16
CA HIS A 130 7.93 6.64 -6.89
C HIS A 130 7.71 6.35 -8.37
N GLU A 131 8.68 5.68 -9.01
CA GLU A 131 8.63 5.34 -10.42
C GLU A 131 7.43 4.44 -10.77
N SER A 132 7.22 3.38 -9.99
CA SER A 132 6.12 2.45 -10.23
C SER A 132 4.76 3.12 -10.05
N LEU A 133 4.60 3.99 -9.05
CA LEU A 133 3.35 4.71 -8.80
C LEU A 133 3.01 5.63 -9.98
N ASP A 134 3.97 6.38 -10.49
CA ASP A 134 3.80 7.24 -11.65
C ASP A 134 3.43 6.45 -12.91
N LEU A 135 4.12 5.33 -13.16
CA LEU A 135 3.84 4.45 -14.30
C LEU A 135 2.42 3.87 -14.22
N PHE A 136 2.03 3.38 -13.06
CA PHE A 136 0.69 2.81 -12.86
C PHE A 136 -0.41 3.88 -13.00
N ALA A 137 -0.21 5.06 -12.41
CA ALA A 137 -1.16 6.16 -12.50
C ALA A 137 -1.35 6.63 -13.95
N ALA A 138 -0.25 6.82 -14.69
CA ALA A 138 -0.29 7.21 -16.10
C ALA A 138 -1.00 6.13 -16.94
N ARG A 139 -0.63 4.86 -16.74
CA ARG A 139 -1.20 3.76 -17.53
C ARG A 139 -2.68 3.54 -17.27
N ALA A 140 -3.12 3.66 -16.01
CA ALA A 140 -4.52 3.53 -15.64
C ALA A 140 -5.42 4.58 -16.32
N ARG A 141 -4.89 5.77 -16.61
CA ARG A 141 -5.60 6.83 -17.32
C ARG A 141 -5.83 6.52 -18.80
N GLU A 142 -4.98 5.69 -19.39
CA GLU A 142 -4.99 5.38 -20.83
C GLU A 142 -5.71 4.07 -21.16
N THR A 143 -6.06 3.24 -20.14
CA THR A 143 -6.58 1.89 -20.34
C THR A 143 -7.79 1.62 -19.41
N ASP A 144 -8.40 0.47 -19.61
CA ASP A 144 -9.35 -0.12 -18.67
C ASP A 144 -8.65 -1.14 -17.73
N ALA A 145 -9.43 -1.78 -16.86
CA ALA A 145 -8.93 -2.75 -15.91
C ALA A 145 -8.18 -3.93 -16.57
N GLY A 146 -8.68 -4.42 -17.71
CA GLY A 146 -8.03 -5.49 -18.45
C GLY A 146 -6.73 -5.04 -19.11
N GLY A 147 -6.72 -3.83 -19.68
CA GLY A 147 -5.53 -3.22 -20.29
C GLY A 147 -4.43 -2.95 -19.27
N LEU A 148 -4.78 -2.43 -18.07
CA LEU A 148 -3.81 -2.25 -17.00
C LEU A 148 -3.26 -3.59 -16.50
N ALA A 149 -4.11 -4.59 -16.30
CA ALA A 149 -3.68 -5.92 -15.84
C ALA A 149 -2.72 -6.59 -16.83
N ALA A 150 -3.01 -6.51 -18.13
CA ALA A 150 -2.14 -7.04 -19.19
C ALA A 150 -0.77 -6.32 -19.20
N TRP A 151 -0.79 -4.99 -19.08
CA TRP A 151 0.43 -4.19 -19.01
C TRP A 151 1.26 -4.50 -17.74
N ILE A 152 0.65 -4.62 -16.56
CA ILE A 152 1.36 -4.98 -15.33
C ILE A 152 2.06 -6.34 -15.49
N ARG A 153 1.37 -7.31 -16.09
CA ARG A 153 1.94 -8.64 -16.33
C ARG A 153 3.17 -8.55 -17.23
N GLU A 154 3.10 -7.80 -18.32
CA GLU A 154 4.22 -7.57 -19.25
C GLU A 154 5.38 -6.84 -18.54
N TRP A 155 5.07 -5.77 -17.78
CA TRP A 155 6.06 -5.00 -17.04
C TRP A 155 6.81 -5.83 -16.01
N LEU A 156 6.11 -6.71 -15.26
CA LEU A 156 6.72 -7.62 -14.30
C LEU A 156 7.52 -8.72 -14.99
N SER A 157 7.02 -9.30 -16.09
CA SER A 157 7.70 -10.41 -16.79
C SER A 157 9.09 -10.03 -17.32
N GLY A 158 9.35 -8.75 -17.55
CA GLY A 158 10.68 -8.23 -17.88
C GLY A 158 11.64 -8.08 -16.70
N GLN A 159 11.18 -8.28 -15.46
CA GLN A 159 11.94 -7.96 -14.25
C GLN A 159 12.05 -9.12 -13.25
N VAL A 160 11.14 -10.09 -13.31
CA VAL A 160 11.08 -11.23 -12.38
C VAL A 160 10.86 -12.55 -13.16
N ASP A 161 11.12 -13.67 -12.51
CA ASP A 161 10.78 -14.99 -13.05
C ASP A 161 9.27 -15.30 -12.97
N ASP A 162 8.84 -16.35 -13.66
CA ASP A 162 7.43 -16.74 -13.75
C ASP A 162 6.81 -17.08 -12.38
N GLU A 163 7.58 -17.67 -11.46
CA GLU A 163 7.12 -18.02 -10.11
C GLU A 163 6.85 -16.76 -9.28
N THR A 164 7.75 -15.80 -9.37
CA THR A 164 7.62 -14.50 -8.70
C THR A 164 6.46 -13.69 -9.29
N LEU A 165 6.32 -13.68 -10.62
CA LEU A 165 5.18 -13.06 -11.31
C LEU A 165 3.84 -13.63 -10.84
N ASP A 166 3.75 -14.95 -10.72
CA ASP A 166 2.55 -15.64 -10.25
C ASP A 166 2.24 -15.29 -8.77
N THR A 167 3.31 -15.05 -7.98
CA THR A 167 3.16 -14.63 -6.58
C THR A 167 2.62 -13.19 -6.48
N TYR A 168 3.08 -12.26 -7.32
CA TYR A 168 2.50 -10.92 -7.41
C TYR A 168 1.01 -10.96 -7.79
N TRP A 169 0.64 -11.79 -8.76
CA TRP A 169 -0.76 -11.98 -9.17
C TRP A 169 -1.64 -12.50 -8.02
N ARG A 170 -1.15 -13.49 -7.25
CA ARG A 170 -1.88 -14.05 -6.11
C ARG A 170 -1.97 -13.10 -4.93
N ALA A 171 -0.99 -12.22 -4.75
CA ALA A 171 -1.00 -11.20 -3.71
C ALA A 171 -2.12 -10.16 -3.91
N GLY A 172 -2.45 -9.87 -5.19
CA GLY A 172 -3.58 -9.01 -5.54
C GLY A 172 -3.85 -9.06 -7.04
N PRO A 173 -5.03 -9.52 -7.47
CA PRO A 173 -5.39 -9.55 -8.88
C PRO A 173 -5.21 -8.17 -9.52
N PHE A 174 -4.46 -8.12 -10.64
CA PHE A 174 -4.03 -6.85 -11.25
C PHE A 174 -5.18 -5.99 -11.76
N GLU A 175 -6.31 -6.59 -12.12
CA GLU A 175 -7.53 -5.87 -12.51
C GLU A 175 -8.06 -4.97 -11.37
N GLY A 176 -7.88 -5.40 -10.11
CA GLY A 176 -8.26 -4.64 -8.93
C GLY A 176 -7.47 -3.35 -8.75
N MET A 177 -6.26 -3.27 -9.30
CA MET A 177 -5.38 -2.10 -9.18
C MET A 177 -5.89 -0.90 -9.97
N TRP A 178 -6.59 -1.14 -11.08
CA TRP A 178 -7.13 -0.08 -11.92
C TRP A 178 -8.18 0.78 -11.22
N SER A 179 -9.08 0.17 -10.49
CA SER A 179 -10.27 0.85 -9.95
C SER A 179 -9.99 1.98 -8.96
N GLY A 180 -8.90 1.90 -8.20
CA GLY A 180 -8.48 2.98 -7.31
C GLY A 180 -7.90 4.18 -8.06
N LEU A 181 -7.09 3.92 -9.09
CA LEU A 181 -6.49 4.96 -9.94
C LEU A 181 -7.52 5.60 -10.86
N ASP A 182 -8.42 4.81 -11.47
CA ASP A 182 -9.53 5.34 -12.26
C ASP A 182 -10.40 6.31 -11.45
N ARG A 183 -10.76 5.91 -10.22
CA ARG A 183 -11.50 6.77 -9.31
C ARG A 183 -10.75 8.06 -8.95
N TYR A 184 -9.42 8.00 -8.82
CA TYR A 184 -8.60 9.21 -8.64
C TYR A 184 -8.73 10.13 -9.84
N TRP A 185 -8.56 9.63 -11.06
CA TRP A 185 -8.64 10.43 -12.28
C TRP A 185 -10.04 11.02 -12.51
N GLN A 186 -11.11 10.26 -12.28
CA GLN A 186 -12.48 10.77 -12.35
C GLN A 186 -12.70 11.99 -11.44
N LYS A 187 -12.18 11.97 -10.22
CA LYS A 187 -12.28 13.11 -9.30
C LYS A 187 -11.48 14.33 -9.77
N GLN A 188 -10.34 14.13 -10.47
CA GLN A 188 -9.56 15.24 -11.03
C GLN A 188 -10.30 15.92 -12.19
N GLU A 189 -11.08 15.18 -12.95
CA GLU A 189 -11.88 15.72 -14.07
C GLU A 189 -13.13 16.49 -13.61
N GLU A 190 -13.64 16.19 -12.41
CA GLU A 190 -14.81 16.86 -11.81
C GLU A 190 -14.43 18.13 -11.04
N SER A 191 -13.15 18.42 -10.81
CA SER A 191 -12.66 19.54 -9.98
C SER A 191 -12.25 20.74 -10.81
#